data_d09ac676ea72c19dde7ecbacfd84f76d
#
_entry.id   d09ac676ea72c19dde7ecbacfd84f76d
#
_cell.length_a   1.000
_cell.length_b   1.000
_cell.length_c   1.000
_cell.angle_alpha   90.00
_cell.angle_beta   90.00
_cell.angle_gamma   90.00
#
_symmetry.space_group_name_H-M   'P 1'
#
loop_
_entity.id
_entity.type
_entity.pdbx_description
1 polymer ?
#
loop_
_entity_poly.entity_id
_entity_poly.type
_entity_poly.pdbx_seq_one_letter_code
_entity_poly.pdbx_strand_id
1 'polypeptide(L)'
;TKEFKQVVTVNNVSLEVKQGEIFGLVGPDGAGKTTMIRMLTGIMDVTSGSINILGAADSEQVKSRFGYVPQKFSLYGDLTVMENIRVIGSLYGESKENIAALASEILGFTNLLPFKDRLADNLSGGMKQKLALAAGLMHKPEIYFLDEPTTGVDPVSRREFWQMLYKLNKEGTTIFVSTPYMDEAEFCTRVAFMHNGVITTCDSPQVLRKKYPYKIIEL
;
A
#
# COMPACT_ATOMS: atom_id res chain seq x y z
N THR A 1 -15.94 -3.70 -12.00
CA THR A 1 -16.96 -2.69 -11.65
C THR A 1 -17.39 -2.85 -10.20
N LYS A 2 -17.57 -1.72 -9.50
CA LYS A 2 -18.21 -1.66 -8.18
C LYS A 2 -19.30 -0.60 -8.16
N GLU A 3 -20.48 -1.02 -7.74
CA GLU A 3 -21.66 -0.19 -7.61
C GLU A 3 -22.20 -0.26 -6.18
N PHE A 4 -22.56 0.88 -5.60
CA PHE A 4 -23.25 1.00 -4.31
C PHE A 4 -24.62 1.65 -4.55
N LYS A 5 -25.69 0.88 -4.41
CA LYS A 5 -27.06 1.31 -4.73
C LYS A 5 -27.14 1.85 -6.16
N GLN A 6 -27.11 3.16 -6.35
CA GLN A 6 -27.19 3.83 -7.66
C GLN A 6 -25.90 4.55 -8.07
N VAL A 7 -24.82 4.39 -7.28
CA VAL A 7 -23.54 5.08 -7.52
C VAL A 7 -22.49 4.07 -7.97
N VAL A 8 -21.99 4.22 -9.19
CA VAL A 8 -20.87 3.44 -9.70
C VAL A 8 -19.57 4.08 -9.25
N THR A 9 -18.91 3.47 -8.27
CA THR A 9 -17.67 3.97 -7.68
C THR A 9 -16.42 3.53 -8.44
N VAL A 10 -16.43 2.32 -9.03
CA VAL A 10 -15.39 1.83 -9.94
C VAL A 10 -16.11 1.32 -11.18
N ASN A 11 -15.83 1.92 -12.33
CA ASN A 11 -16.57 1.71 -13.56
C ASN A 11 -15.69 1.08 -14.65
N ASN A 12 -15.95 -0.18 -14.96
CA ASN A 12 -15.34 -0.93 -16.06
C ASN A 12 -13.82 -0.78 -16.16
N VAL A 13 -13.12 -0.88 -15.00
CA VAL A 13 -11.66 -0.81 -14.95
C VAL A 13 -11.07 -2.16 -15.31
N SER A 14 -10.15 -2.16 -16.29
CA SER A 14 -9.28 -3.29 -16.61
C SER A 14 -7.83 -2.87 -16.37
N LEU A 15 -7.11 -3.63 -15.56
CA LEU A 15 -5.77 -3.31 -15.10
C LEU A 15 -4.96 -4.58 -14.94
N GLU A 16 -3.68 -4.52 -15.30
CA GLU A 16 -2.69 -5.56 -15.06
C GLU A 16 -1.51 -4.96 -14.31
N VAL A 17 -1.04 -5.65 -13.26
CA VAL A 17 0.15 -5.30 -12.48
C VAL A 17 1.14 -6.46 -12.59
N LYS A 18 2.37 -6.15 -12.99
CA LYS A 18 3.42 -7.15 -13.17
C LYS A 18 4.11 -7.44 -11.84
N GLN A 19 4.58 -8.67 -11.70
CA GLN A 19 5.38 -9.04 -10.54
C GLN A 19 6.65 -8.18 -10.44
N GLY A 20 6.98 -7.71 -9.24
CA GLY A 20 8.18 -6.91 -8.98
C GLY A 20 8.08 -5.46 -9.45
N GLU A 21 6.91 -4.95 -9.85
CA GLU A 21 6.75 -3.52 -10.12
C GLU A 21 6.23 -2.74 -8.91
N ILE A 22 6.57 -1.47 -8.85
CA ILE A 22 5.89 -0.49 -8.01
C ILE A 22 4.81 0.17 -8.86
N PHE A 23 3.55 -0.18 -8.61
CA PHE A 23 2.41 0.33 -9.34
C PHE A 23 1.66 1.38 -8.54
N GLY A 24 1.51 2.58 -9.10
CA GLY A 24 0.81 3.71 -8.49
C GLY A 24 -0.62 3.87 -9.03
N LEU A 25 -1.62 3.88 -8.14
CA LEU A 25 -2.99 4.30 -8.47
C LEU A 25 -3.17 5.73 -8.00
N VAL A 26 -3.06 6.68 -8.90
CA VAL A 26 -3.03 8.12 -8.61
C VAL A 26 -4.37 8.75 -8.93
N GLY A 27 -4.87 9.61 -8.05
CA GLY A 27 -6.13 10.33 -8.30
C GLY A 27 -6.62 11.09 -7.08
N PRO A 28 -7.55 12.04 -7.26
CA PRO A 28 -8.09 12.85 -6.17
C PRO A 28 -8.89 12.01 -5.18
N ASP A 29 -9.25 12.64 -4.05
CA ASP A 29 -10.18 12.05 -3.10
C ASP A 29 -11.52 11.74 -3.77
N GLY A 30 -12.11 10.59 -3.43
CA GLY A 30 -13.35 10.13 -4.06
C GLY A 30 -13.20 9.52 -5.45
N ALA A 31 -11.99 9.42 -6.03
CA ALA A 31 -11.80 8.82 -7.35
C ALA A 31 -12.12 7.31 -7.42
N GLY A 32 -12.22 6.62 -6.27
CA GLY A 32 -12.49 5.18 -6.20
C GLY A 32 -11.27 4.32 -5.80
N LYS A 33 -10.12 4.92 -5.49
CA LYS A 33 -8.85 4.24 -5.17
C LYS A 33 -8.99 3.22 -4.03
N THR A 34 -9.49 3.66 -2.87
CA THR A 34 -9.72 2.80 -1.70
C THR A 34 -10.69 1.66 -2.00
N THR A 35 -11.77 1.95 -2.76
CA THR A 35 -12.73 0.93 -3.19
C THR A 35 -12.04 -0.13 -4.05
N MET A 36 -11.17 0.29 -4.97
CA MET A 36 -10.42 -0.62 -5.81
C MET A 36 -9.47 -1.50 -4.99
N ILE A 37 -8.69 -0.93 -4.08
CA ILE A 37 -7.81 -1.71 -3.20
C ILE A 37 -8.61 -2.71 -2.35
N ARG A 38 -9.74 -2.31 -1.78
CA ARG A 38 -10.60 -3.22 -1.00
C ARG A 38 -11.17 -4.37 -1.83
N MET A 39 -11.46 -4.14 -3.10
CA MET A 39 -11.84 -5.24 -4.01
C MET A 39 -10.65 -6.16 -4.29
N LEU A 40 -9.47 -5.61 -4.57
CA LEU A 40 -8.25 -6.38 -4.81
C LEU A 40 -7.87 -7.24 -3.59
N THR A 41 -8.02 -6.71 -2.38
CA THR A 41 -7.71 -7.43 -1.14
C THR A 41 -8.83 -8.36 -0.66
N GLY A 42 -9.94 -8.47 -1.38
CA GLY A 42 -11.08 -9.31 -1.00
C GLY A 42 -11.84 -8.83 0.24
N ILE A 43 -11.61 -7.59 0.68
CA ILE A 43 -12.41 -6.95 1.74
C ILE A 43 -13.79 -6.57 1.22
N MET A 44 -13.92 -6.45 -0.10
CA MET A 44 -15.15 -6.05 -0.76
C MET A 44 -15.33 -6.81 -2.07
N ASP A 45 -16.53 -7.37 -2.27
CA ASP A 45 -16.87 -8.06 -3.51
C ASP A 45 -17.02 -7.08 -4.69
N VAL A 46 -16.70 -7.56 -5.88
CA VAL A 46 -17.00 -6.87 -7.13
C VAL A 46 -18.52 -6.97 -7.45
N THR A 47 -19.09 -5.94 -8.08
CA THR A 47 -20.45 -6.02 -8.61
C THR A 47 -20.48 -6.78 -9.93
N SER A 48 -19.46 -6.59 -10.76
CA SER A 48 -19.27 -7.34 -12.02
C SER A 48 -17.82 -7.34 -12.45
N GLY A 49 -17.44 -8.28 -13.29
CA GLY A 49 -16.06 -8.52 -13.70
C GLY A 49 -15.37 -9.56 -12.83
N SER A 50 -14.06 -9.68 -12.95
CA SER A 50 -13.25 -10.65 -12.23
C SER A 50 -11.93 -10.02 -11.75
N ILE A 51 -11.39 -10.59 -10.70
CA ILE A 51 -10.07 -10.25 -10.16
C ILE A 51 -9.24 -11.54 -10.15
N ASN A 52 -7.98 -11.43 -10.55
CA ASN A 52 -7.00 -12.50 -10.43
C ASN A 52 -5.76 -11.94 -9.76
N ILE A 53 -5.34 -12.53 -8.65
CA ILE A 53 -4.15 -12.12 -7.90
C ILE A 53 -3.28 -13.34 -7.70
N LEU A 54 -2.01 -13.26 -8.11
CA LEU A 54 -1.03 -14.35 -8.01
C LEU A 54 -1.52 -15.67 -8.64
N GLY A 55 -2.33 -15.57 -9.71
CA GLY A 55 -2.91 -16.71 -10.41
C GLY A 55 -4.22 -17.25 -9.81
N ALA A 56 -4.68 -16.72 -8.68
CA ALA A 56 -5.93 -17.13 -8.06
C ALA A 56 -7.07 -16.15 -8.37
N ALA A 57 -8.23 -16.69 -8.73
CA ALA A 57 -9.46 -15.93 -8.94
C ALA A 57 -10.18 -15.61 -7.63
N ASP A 58 -9.87 -16.34 -6.56
CA ASP A 58 -10.38 -16.12 -5.21
C ASP A 58 -9.27 -15.57 -4.32
N SER A 59 -9.45 -14.36 -3.83
CA SER A 59 -8.48 -13.68 -2.96
C SER A 59 -8.26 -14.39 -1.63
N GLU A 60 -9.23 -15.17 -1.13
CA GLU A 60 -9.08 -15.97 0.09
C GLU A 60 -7.91 -16.94 0.01
N GLN A 61 -7.66 -17.52 -1.17
CA GLN A 61 -6.58 -18.49 -1.39
C GLN A 61 -5.19 -17.87 -1.29
N VAL A 62 -5.09 -16.57 -1.44
CA VAL A 62 -3.81 -15.83 -1.50
C VAL A 62 -3.66 -14.74 -0.45
N LYS A 63 -4.62 -14.60 0.48
CA LYS A 63 -4.58 -13.59 1.55
C LYS A 63 -3.31 -13.64 2.39
N SER A 64 -2.77 -14.81 2.64
CA SER A 64 -1.51 -14.98 3.37
C SER A 64 -0.26 -14.55 2.58
N ARG A 65 -0.42 -14.26 1.29
CA ARG A 65 0.69 -13.90 0.38
C ARG A 65 0.73 -12.41 0.07
N PHE A 66 -0.21 -11.62 0.60
CA PHE A 66 -0.17 -10.17 0.44
C PHE A 66 -0.33 -9.43 1.76
N GLY A 67 0.32 -8.26 1.87
CA GLY A 67 0.15 -7.31 2.96
C GLY A 67 -0.83 -6.21 2.57
N TYR A 68 -1.56 -5.68 3.54
CA TYR A 68 -2.44 -4.53 3.33
C TYR A 68 -2.24 -3.50 4.43
N VAL A 69 -1.94 -2.28 4.04
CA VAL A 69 -1.89 -1.11 4.92
C VAL A 69 -3.03 -0.18 4.54
N PRO A 70 -4.07 -0.07 5.36
CA PRO A 70 -5.20 0.83 5.10
C PRO A 70 -4.81 2.29 5.35
N GLN A 71 -5.57 3.22 4.77
CA GLN A 71 -5.38 4.66 4.90
C GLN A 71 -5.37 5.12 6.37
N LYS A 72 -6.30 4.59 7.18
CA LYS A 72 -6.35 4.88 8.61
C LYS A 72 -5.52 3.88 9.38
N PHE A 73 -4.73 4.36 10.34
CA PHE A 73 -3.99 3.51 11.25
C PHE A 73 -4.94 2.50 11.92
N SER A 74 -4.66 1.21 11.75
CA SER A 74 -5.56 0.11 12.13
C SER A 74 -4.96 -0.84 13.18
N LEU A 75 -3.77 -0.52 13.70
CA LEU A 75 -3.14 -1.28 14.77
C LEU A 75 -3.58 -0.78 16.15
N TYR A 76 -3.18 -1.49 17.19
CA TYR A 76 -3.62 -1.24 18.56
C TYR A 76 -2.84 -0.10 19.18
N GLY A 77 -3.50 1.04 19.43
CA GLY A 77 -2.88 2.25 19.95
C GLY A 77 -2.38 2.12 21.38
N ASP A 78 -3.08 1.35 22.19
CA ASP A 78 -2.79 1.02 23.59
C ASP A 78 -1.71 -0.05 23.78
N LEU A 79 -1.24 -0.66 22.72
CA LEU A 79 -0.10 -1.57 22.71
C LEU A 79 1.17 -0.85 22.26
N THR A 80 2.30 -1.33 22.76
CA THR A 80 3.62 -0.88 22.29
C THR A 80 3.89 -1.30 20.85
N VAL A 81 4.91 -0.72 20.23
CA VAL A 81 5.39 -1.13 18.90
C VAL A 81 5.68 -2.63 18.87
N MET A 82 6.41 -3.14 19.86
CA MET A 82 6.77 -4.56 19.94
C MET A 82 5.55 -5.47 20.15
N GLU A 83 4.60 -5.05 20.97
CA GLU A 83 3.38 -5.82 21.23
C GLU A 83 2.51 -5.89 19.97
N ASN A 84 2.37 -4.80 19.21
CA ASN A 84 1.69 -4.83 17.93
C ASN A 84 2.32 -5.85 16.95
N ILE A 85 3.64 -5.84 16.82
CA ILE A 85 4.36 -6.80 15.97
C ILE A 85 4.12 -8.24 16.44
N ARG A 86 4.14 -8.51 17.76
CA ARG A 86 3.88 -9.84 18.32
C ARG A 86 2.45 -10.30 18.03
N VAL A 87 1.47 -9.44 18.22
CA VAL A 87 0.05 -9.76 17.92
C VAL A 87 -0.10 -10.15 16.47
N ILE A 88 0.40 -9.32 15.55
CA ILE A 88 0.28 -9.58 14.11
C ILE A 88 1.05 -10.85 13.72
N GLY A 89 2.29 -11.03 14.15
CA GLY A 89 3.05 -12.26 13.88
C GLY A 89 2.33 -13.52 14.37
N SER A 90 1.71 -13.45 15.55
CA SER A 90 0.92 -14.57 16.10
C SER A 90 -0.34 -14.87 15.28
N LEU A 91 -1.01 -13.83 14.73
CA LEU A 91 -2.17 -14.01 13.85
C LEU A 91 -1.82 -14.73 12.53
N TYR A 92 -0.59 -14.55 12.05
CA TYR A 92 -0.07 -15.29 10.88
C TYR A 92 0.55 -16.65 11.24
N GLY A 93 0.46 -17.08 12.50
CA GLY A 93 0.90 -18.42 12.94
C GLY A 93 2.40 -18.56 13.21
N GLU A 94 3.14 -17.44 13.29
CA GLU A 94 4.56 -17.47 13.60
C GLU A 94 4.83 -17.90 15.06
N SER A 95 5.90 -18.68 15.28
CA SER A 95 6.34 -19.04 16.62
C SER A 95 6.90 -17.82 17.38
N LYS A 96 6.90 -17.87 18.72
CA LYS A 96 7.43 -16.78 19.55
C LYS A 96 8.89 -16.47 19.26
N GLU A 97 9.68 -17.49 18.98
CA GLU A 97 11.10 -17.40 18.64
C GLU A 97 11.29 -16.70 17.28
N ASN A 98 10.50 -17.11 16.27
CA ASN A 98 10.50 -16.47 14.94
C ASN A 98 10.04 -15.02 15.03
N ILE A 99 8.99 -14.74 15.78
CA ILE A 99 8.51 -13.36 15.99
C ILE A 99 9.62 -12.48 16.57
N ALA A 100 10.37 -12.95 17.56
CA ALA A 100 11.43 -12.15 18.19
C ALA A 100 12.57 -11.83 17.20
N ALA A 101 12.97 -12.80 16.37
CA ALA A 101 14.01 -12.62 15.35
C ALA A 101 13.55 -11.66 14.26
N LEU A 102 12.36 -11.92 13.66
CA LEU A 102 11.77 -11.08 12.61
C LEU A 102 11.47 -9.66 13.10
N ALA A 103 10.97 -9.51 14.33
CA ALA A 103 10.70 -8.20 14.91
C ALA A 103 11.95 -7.32 14.99
N SER A 104 13.09 -7.91 15.42
CA SER A 104 14.36 -7.16 15.49
C SER A 104 14.80 -6.68 14.10
N GLU A 105 14.72 -7.55 13.09
CA GLU A 105 15.07 -7.24 11.71
C GLU A 105 14.14 -6.17 11.13
N ILE A 106 12.83 -6.37 11.22
CA ILE A 106 11.82 -5.49 10.63
C ILE A 106 11.78 -4.12 11.33
N LEU A 107 11.90 -4.08 12.66
CA LEU A 107 11.96 -2.82 13.40
C LEU A 107 13.28 -2.07 13.14
N GLY A 108 14.38 -2.79 12.90
CA GLY A 108 15.63 -2.21 12.41
C GLY A 108 15.46 -1.60 11.03
N PHE A 109 14.87 -2.36 10.10
CA PHE A 109 14.58 -1.90 8.74
C PHE A 109 13.70 -0.63 8.70
N THR A 110 12.68 -0.55 9.57
CA THR A 110 11.76 0.59 9.64
C THR A 110 12.22 1.72 10.55
N ASN A 111 13.42 1.60 11.16
CA ASN A 111 13.96 2.54 12.14
C ASN A 111 13.05 2.71 13.39
N LEU A 112 12.28 1.69 13.75
CA LEU A 112 11.41 1.70 14.92
C LEU A 112 12.01 0.96 16.13
N LEU A 113 13.14 0.29 15.98
CA LEU A 113 13.76 -0.49 17.05
C LEU A 113 14.04 0.33 18.33
N PRO A 114 14.52 1.60 18.26
CA PRO A 114 14.69 2.45 19.44
C PRO A 114 13.39 2.79 20.17
N PHE A 115 12.24 2.60 19.50
CA PHE A 115 10.90 2.96 19.99
C PHE A 115 10.04 1.73 20.28
N LYS A 116 10.63 0.53 20.33
CA LYS A 116 9.92 -0.74 20.46
C LYS A 116 8.99 -0.83 21.69
N ASP A 117 9.35 -0.14 22.76
CA ASP A 117 8.59 -0.14 24.03
C ASP A 117 7.65 1.09 24.15
N ARG A 118 7.54 1.94 23.10
CA ARG A 118 6.63 3.08 23.07
C ARG A 118 5.24 2.63 22.63
N LEU A 119 4.20 3.15 23.27
CA LEU A 119 2.79 2.94 22.85
C LEU A 119 2.58 3.48 21.43
N ALA A 120 1.81 2.76 20.62
CA ALA A 120 1.55 3.16 19.24
C ALA A 120 0.81 4.49 19.15
N ASP A 121 -0.05 4.83 20.12
CA ASP A 121 -0.71 6.14 20.15
C ASP A 121 0.25 7.31 20.34
N ASN A 122 1.40 7.08 20.98
CA ASN A 122 2.43 8.07 21.22
C ASN A 122 3.44 8.23 20.06
N LEU A 123 3.19 7.56 18.92
CA LEU A 123 3.99 7.68 17.71
C LEU A 123 3.53 8.87 16.86
N SER A 124 4.45 9.49 16.12
CA SER A 124 4.11 10.44 15.06
C SER A 124 3.36 9.74 13.91
N GLY A 125 2.68 10.51 13.05
CA GLY A 125 1.97 9.97 11.89
C GLY A 125 2.88 9.10 11.00
N GLY A 126 4.07 9.59 10.67
CA GLY A 126 5.05 8.83 9.89
C GLY A 126 5.53 7.56 10.60
N MET A 127 5.72 7.58 11.93
CA MET A 127 6.07 6.39 12.70
C MET A 127 4.92 5.38 12.75
N LYS A 128 3.67 5.82 12.83
CA LYS A 128 2.48 4.94 12.73
C LYS A 128 2.42 4.23 11.38
N GLN A 129 2.70 4.92 10.29
CA GLN A 129 2.76 4.30 8.95
C GLN A 129 3.91 3.30 8.83
N LYS A 130 5.08 3.61 9.39
CA LYS A 130 6.21 2.67 9.46
C LYS A 130 5.86 1.42 10.29
N LEU A 131 5.11 1.59 11.39
CA LEU A 131 4.65 0.45 12.21
C LEU A 131 3.63 -0.40 11.45
N ALA A 132 2.70 0.21 10.71
CA ALA A 132 1.75 -0.52 9.88
C ALA A 132 2.47 -1.33 8.79
N LEU A 133 3.48 -0.73 8.14
CA LEU A 133 4.35 -1.42 7.18
C LEU A 133 5.09 -2.59 7.84
N ALA A 134 5.72 -2.34 9.00
CA ALA A 134 6.46 -3.35 9.75
C ALA A 134 5.59 -4.55 10.14
N ALA A 135 4.40 -4.29 10.66
CA ALA A 135 3.46 -5.34 11.05
C ALA A 135 3.07 -6.22 9.86
N GLY A 136 2.81 -5.62 8.70
CA GLY A 136 2.48 -6.36 7.50
C GLY A 136 3.66 -7.13 6.89
N LEU A 137 4.92 -6.84 7.27
CA LEU A 137 6.09 -7.60 6.81
C LEU A 137 6.28 -8.92 7.58
N MET A 138 5.58 -9.14 8.69
CA MET A 138 5.78 -10.32 9.54
C MET A 138 5.56 -11.66 8.81
N HIS A 139 4.74 -11.69 7.77
CA HIS A 139 4.46 -12.89 6.97
C HIS A 139 5.12 -12.86 5.58
N LYS A 140 6.06 -11.93 5.31
CA LYS A 140 6.84 -11.81 4.07
C LYS A 140 5.97 -11.82 2.80
N PRO A 141 5.10 -10.84 2.61
CA PRO A 141 4.15 -10.82 1.50
C PRO A 141 4.85 -10.69 0.13
N GLU A 142 4.29 -11.33 -0.89
CA GLU A 142 4.72 -11.19 -2.29
C GLU A 142 4.18 -9.90 -2.93
N ILE A 143 3.00 -9.43 -2.45
CA ILE A 143 2.39 -8.17 -2.86
C ILE A 143 2.06 -7.33 -1.64
N TYR A 144 2.32 -6.02 -1.72
CA TYR A 144 1.91 -5.06 -0.73
C TYR A 144 0.87 -4.09 -1.32
N PHE A 145 -0.32 -4.06 -0.74
CA PHE A 145 -1.34 -3.06 -1.04
C PHE A 145 -1.28 -1.95 0.01
N LEU A 146 -1.06 -0.72 -0.43
CA LEU A 146 -0.90 0.45 0.42
C LEU A 146 -1.93 1.51 0.02
N ASP A 147 -2.87 1.79 0.91
CA ASP A 147 -3.94 2.76 0.64
C ASP A 147 -3.57 4.12 1.24
N GLU A 148 -3.07 5.02 0.40
CA GLU A 148 -2.64 6.38 0.75
C GLU A 148 -1.70 6.42 1.99
N PRO A 149 -0.62 5.64 2.01
CA PRO A 149 0.18 5.41 3.21
C PRO A 149 0.93 6.65 3.71
N THR A 150 1.03 7.68 2.90
CA THR A 150 1.79 8.90 3.21
C THR A 150 0.91 10.13 3.44
N THR A 151 -0.42 9.96 3.39
CA THR A 151 -1.36 11.05 3.63
C THR A 151 -1.22 11.56 5.07
N GLY A 152 -1.00 12.87 5.22
CA GLY A 152 -0.78 13.50 6.53
C GLY A 152 0.60 13.25 7.15
N VAL A 153 1.55 12.68 6.39
CA VAL A 153 2.93 12.45 6.81
C VAL A 153 3.81 13.60 6.34
N ASP A 154 4.73 14.05 7.19
CA ASP A 154 5.68 15.11 6.86
C ASP A 154 6.63 14.70 5.70
N PRO A 155 7.21 15.67 4.95
CA PRO A 155 8.00 15.36 3.74
C PRO A 155 9.23 14.49 4.00
N VAL A 156 9.86 14.58 5.18
CA VAL A 156 11.05 13.78 5.52
C VAL A 156 10.64 12.33 5.74
N SER A 157 9.65 12.10 6.61
CA SER A 157 9.10 10.76 6.87
C SER A 157 8.52 10.11 5.61
N ARG A 158 7.93 10.91 4.70
CA ARG A 158 7.44 10.43 3.40
C ARG A 158 8.57 9.88 2.54
N ARG A 159 9.70 10.61 2.41
CA ARG A 159 10.88 10.13 1.67
C ARG A 159 11.44 8.85 2.25
N GLU A 160 11.55 8.77 3.58
CA GLU A 160 12.02 7.56 4.26
C GLU A 160 11.09 6.36 3.99
N PHE A 161 9.78 6.59 4.01
CA PHE A 161 8.79 5.56 3.70
C PHE A 161 8.96 5.03 2.28
N TRP A 162 9.11 5.90 1.28
CA TRP A 162 9.37 5.51 -0.10
C TRP A 162 10.70 4.77 -0.27
N GLN A 163 11.76 5.16 0.47
CA GLN A 163 13.02 4.42 0.46
C GLN A 163 12.85 2.98 0.98
N MET A 164 11.99 2.76 1.97
CA MET A 164 11.66 1.41 2.44
C MET A 164 10.93 0.62 1.37
N LEU A 165 9.94 1.23 0.68
CA LEU A 165 9.24 0.58 -0.42
C LEU A 165 10.20 0.16 -1.55
N TYR A 166 11.16 1.01 -1.90
CA TYR A 166 12.19 0.66 -2.89
C TYR A 166 13.06 -0.53 -2.46
N LYS A 167 13.43 -0.61 -1.19
CA LYS A 167 14.21 -1.75 -0.69
C LYS A 167 13.42 -3.04 -0.77
N LEU A 168 12.16 -3.04 -0.32
CA LEU A 168 11.26 -4.18 -0.44
C LEU A 168 11.05 -4.63 -1.89
N ASN A 169 10.89 -3.66 -2.79
CA ASN A 169 10.73 -3.97 -4.21
C ASN A 169 12.00 -4.59 -4.82
N LYS A 170 13.20 -4.13 -4.43
CA LYS A 170 14.46 -4.74 -4.86
C LYS A 170 14.62 -6.18 -4.36
N GLU A 171 13.99 -6.54 -3.25
CA GLU A 171 13.92 -7.91 -2.73
C GLU A 171 12.87 -8.78 -3.41
N GLY A 172 12.15 -8.21 -4.41
CA GLY A 172 11.18 -8.92 -5.24
C GLY A 172 9.72 -8.69 -4.89
N THR A 173 9.42 -7.92 -3.83
CA THR A 173 8.03 -7.61 -3.45
C THR A 173 7.38 -6.70 -4.49
N THR A 174 6.20 -7.07 -4.98
CA THR A 174 5.34 -6.20 -5.80
C THR A 174 4.63 -5.19 -4.90
N ILE A 175 4.57 -3.93 -5.31
CA ILE A 175 3.94 -2.87 -4.52
C ILE A 175 2.83 -2.23 -5.33
N PHE A 176 1.62 -2.23 -4.78
CA PHE A 176 0.47 -1.50 -5.28
C PHE A 176 0.14 -0.39 -4.29
N VAL A 177 0.35 0.85 -4.68
CA VAL A 177 0.13 2.01 -3.80
C VAL A 177 -0.89 2.96 -4.40
N SER A 178 -1.90 3.37 -3.60
CA SER A 178 -2.75 4.51 -3.97
C SER A 178 -2.21 5.80 -3.36
N THR A 179 -2.35 6.91 -4.07
CA THR A 179 -1.95 8.22 -3.59
C THR A 179 -2.73 9.35 -4.27
N PRO A 180 -3.09 10.42 -3.55
CA PRO A 180 -3.60 11.64 -4.16
C PRO A 180 -2.48 12.56 -4.66
N TYR A 181 -1.21 12.28 -4.33
CA TYR A 181 -0.07 13.15 -4.59
C TYR A 181 0.59 12.82 -5.93
N MET A 182 0.65 13.83 -6.82
CA MET A 182 1.23 13.67 -8.16
C MET A 182 2.76 13.50 -8.14
N ASP A 183 3.45 14.07 -7.17
CA ASP A 183 4.89 13.92 -6.98
C ASP A 183 5.28 12.48 -6.63
N GLU A 184 4.40 11.73 -5.97
CA GLU A 184 4.62 10.32 -5.67
C GLU A 184 4.50 9.40 -6.89
N ALA A 185 3.80 9.84 -7.94
CA ALA A 185 3.74 9.12 -9.21
C ALA A 185 5.14 8.87 -9.80
N GLU A 186 6.08 9.80 -9.58
CA GLU A 186 7.46 9.71 -10.03
C GLU A 186 8.24 8.54 -9.41
N PHE A 187 7.80 8.08 -8.24
CA PHE A 187 8.42 6.97 -7.53
C PHE A 187 7.94 5.60 -8.00
N CYS A 188 6.93 5.56 -8.87
CA CYS A 188 6.36 4.33 -9.37
C CYS A 188 7.00 3.88 -10.70
N THR A 189 7.04 2.57 -10.92
CA THR A 189 7.44 1.99 -12.22
C THR A 189 6.42 2.31 -13.31
N ARG A 190 5.13 2.15 -12.95
CA ARG A 190 3.96 2.50 -13.76
C ARG A 190 2.91 3.15 -12.86
N VAL A 191 2.11 4.01 -13.46
CA VAL A 191 0.99 4.67 -12.79
C VAL A 191 -0.27 4.59 -13.64
N ALA A 192 -1.40 4.41 -12.95
CA ALA A 192 -2.72 4.60 -13.51
C ALA A 192 -3.36 5.83 -12.87
N PHE A 193 -3.82 6.76 -13.69
CA PHE A 193 -4.59 7.90 -13.21
C PHE A 193 -6.06 7.54 -13.15
N MET A 194 -6.64 7.64 -11.95
CA MET A 194 -8.05 7.33 -11.69
C MET A 194 -8.84 8.60 -11.39
N HIS A 195 -9.95 8.78 -12.10
CA HIS A 195 -10.87 9.89 -11.90
C HIS A 195 -12.31 9.42 -12.10
N ASN A 196 -13.21 9.77 -11.17
CA ASN A 196 -14.62 9.39 -11.22
C ASN A 196 -14.85 7.90 -11.52
N GLY A 197 -14.07 7.03 -10.88
CA GLY A 197 -14.21 5.58 -10.99
C GLY A 197 -13.62 4.94 -12.25
N VAL A 198 -12.99 5.70 -13.13
CA VAL A 198 -12.38 5.18 -14.37
C VAL A 198 -10.88 5.44 -14.41
N ILE A 199 -10.13 4.55 -15.07
CA ILE A 199 -8.72 4.79 -15.41
C ILE A 199 -8.66 5.62 -16.68
N THR A 200 -8.12 6.82 -16.59
CA THR A 200 -7.99 7.74 -17.72
C THR A 200 -6.73 7.49 -18.53
N THR A 201 -5.66 7.06 -17.90
CA THR A 201 -4.40 6.69 -18.53
C THR A 201 -3.60 5.76 -17.64
N CYS A 202 -2.77 4.91 -18.23
CA CYS A 202 -1.87 4.01 -17.51
C CYS A 202 -0.58 3.84 -18.31
N ASP A 203 0.55 4.28 -17.76
CA ASP A 203 1.88 4.13 -18.37
C ASP A 203 2.98 4.44 -17.34
N SER A 204 4.25 4.35 -17.74
CA SER A 204 5.35 4.86 -16.92
C SER A 204 5.31 6.39 -16.83
N PRO A 205 5.76 6.98 -15.71
CA PRO A 205 5.79 8.45 -15.55
C PRO A 205 6.53 9.16 -16.69
N GLN A 206 7.61 8.56 -17.18
CA GLN A 206 8.40 9.10 -18.29
C GLN A 206 7.61 9.17 -19.62
N VAL A 207 6.82 8.13 -19.92
CA VAL A 207 5.97 8.11 -21.12
C VAL A 207 4.84 9.10 -21.01
N LEU A 208 4.21 9.18 -19.82
CA LEU A 208 3.12 10.13 -19.56
C LEU A 208 3.58 11.58 -19.72
N ARG A 209 4.75 11.94 -19.20
CA ARG A 209 5.33 13.29 -19.41
C ARG A 209 5.54 13.62 -20.90
N LYS A 210 6.02 12.65 -21.68
CA LYS A 210 6.25 12.86 -23.13
C LYS A 210 4.96 13.05 -23.93
N LYS A 211 3.85 12.49 -23.46
CA LYS A 211 2.51 12.65 -24.06
C LYS A 211 1.91 14.04 -23.82
N TYR A 212 2.43 14.80 -22.84
CA TYR A 212 1.96 16.16 -22.55
C TYR A 212 2.63 17.18 -23.49
N PRO A 213 1.86 17.86 -24.36
CA PRO A 213 2.43 18.76 -25.38
C PRO A 213 2.85 20.12 -24.82
N TYR A 214 2.60 20.39 -23.54
CA TYR A 214 2.84 21.71 -22.94
C TYR A 214 4.15 21.76 -22.17
N LYS A 215 4.96 22.78 -22.41
CA LYS A 215 6.08 23.14 -21.53
C LYS A 215 5.55 24.10 -20.46
N ILE A 216 5.69 23.72 -19.19
CA ILE A 216 5.46 24.65 -18.08
C ILE A 216 6.71 25.53 -18.00
N ILE A 217 6.52 26.84 -18.15
CA ILE A 217 7.56 27.83 -17.89
C ILE A 217 7.23 28.43 -16.53
N GLU A 218 8.07 28.19 -15.55
CA GLU A 218 8.04 28.93 -14.29
C GLU A 218 8.66 30.31 -14.56
N LEU A 219 7.90 31.38 -14.28
CA LEU A 219 8.35 32.79 -14.35
C LEU A 219 8.78 33.22 -12.94
#